data_af538cf71896346fce2db19b7bd1a4d6
#
_entry.id   af538cf71896346fce2db19b7bd1a4d6
#
_cell.length_a   1.000
_cell.length_b   1.000
_cell.length_c   1.000
_cell.angle_alpha   90.00
_cell.angle_beta   90.00
_cell.angle_gamma   90.00
#
_symmetry.space_group_name_H-M   'P 1'
#
loop_
_entity.id
_entity.type
_entity.pdbx_description
1 polymer ?
#
loop_
_entity_poly.entity_id
_entity_poly.type
_entity_poly.pdbx_seq_one_letter_code
_entity_poly.pdbx_strand_id
1 'polypeptide(L)'
;MEAINTEVNRRRTFAIISHPDAGKTTMTEKLLLYGGAIRLAGSVKARKASKHAVSDWMEIEKQRGISVTSSVLQFEYNDFCINILDTPGHQDFSEDTYRTLMAADSAVMLIDGAKGVEAQTVKLFHVCKMRGIPIFTFINKMDRAARNPFDLLQEIEEVLGITSYPMNWPIGTDGDFKGIYNRRKKCVELFEGGNHGQSQVSTVAGSVEDPAFAGLLGSYYHDRLAEEINLLDMAGEELDQERVLRGKLTPVFFGSAMTNFGVETFLNEFIRMAPCPQPQMAGEDIIEPEKTPFTGFVFKIQANMNPAHRDRLAFLRICSGEFEKGMEAWHTRLGRKIRLSQPTQFMAQERTIIEKAYAGDIIGLFDPGIFNIGDTLSLSRPDLKFDKIPSFPS
;
A
#
# COMPACT_ATOMS: atom_id res chain seq x y z
N MET A 1 -16.20 0.21 23.89
CA MET A 1 -15.16 1.19 23.51
C MET A 1 -13.78 0.56 23.45
N GLU A 2 -13.31 -0.18 24.45
CA GLU A 2 -11.98 -0.80 24.46
C GLU A 2 -11.77 -1.78 23.30
N ALA A 3 -12.74 -2.63 22.97
CA ALA A 3 -12.67 -3.56 21.84
C ALA A 3 -12.61 -2.86 20.48
N ILE A 4 -13.36 -1.77 20.29
CA ILE A 4 -13.33 -0.98 19.05
C ILE A 4 -11.97 -0.30 18.90
N ASN A 5 -11.45 0.28 19.99
CA ASN A 5 -10.13 0.92 19.98
C ASN A 5 -9.02 -0.08 19.57
N THR A 6 -9.03 -1.29 20.14
CA THR A 6 -8.08 -2.34 19.81
C THR A 6 -8.18 -2.71 18.31
N GLU A 7 -9.40 -2.89 17.80
CA GLU A 7 -9.61 -3.24 16.39
C GLU A 7 -9.21 -2.11 15.42
N VAL A 8 -9.49 -0.86 15.74
CA VAL A 8 -9.07 0.29 14.94
C VAL A 8 -7.55 0.42 14.91
N ASN A 9 -6.88 0.30 16.07
CA ASN A 9 -5.43 0.48 16.18
C ASN A 9 -4.61 -0.59 15.45
N ARG A 10 -5.16 -1.79 15.26
CA ARG A 10 -4.48 -2.86 14.50
C ARG A 10 -4.65 -2.74 12.98
N ARG A 11 -5.45 -1.79 12.48
CA ARG A 11 -5.70 -1.64 11.04
C ARG A 11 -4.69 -0.74 10.35
N ARG A 12 -4.29 -1.16 9.15
CA ARG A 12 -3.44 -0.38 8.23
C ARG A 12 -4.07 -0.41 6.86
N THR A 13 -4.55 0.74 6.39
CA THR A 13 -5.22 0.88 5.10
C THR A 13 -4.40 1.80 4.22
N PHE A 14 -3.83 1.25 3.17
CA PHE A 14 -2.94 1.99 2.29
C PHE A 14 -3.18 1.69 0.82
N ALA A 15 -2.85 2.66 -0.01
CA ALA A 15 -2.84 2.51 -1.45
C ALA A 15 -1.42 2.28 -1.97
N ILE A 16 -1.29 1.47 -3.03
CA ILE A 16 -0.02 1.33 -3.75
C ILE A 16 -0.08 2.21 -5.00
N ILE A 17 0.83 3.16 -5.08
CA ILE A 17 0.96 4.10 -6.19
C ILE A 17 2.26 3.87 -6.95
N SER A 18 2.20 3.91 -8.27
CA SER A 18 3.40 3.75 -9.10
C SER A 18 3.15 4.15 -10.55
N HIS A 19 4.22 4.34 -11.30
CA HIS A 19 4.16 4.28 -12.75
C HIS A 19 3.86 2.84 -13.22
N PRO A 20 3.23 2.64 -14.40
CA PRO A 20 3.11 1.32 -15.01
C PRO A 20 4.47 0.59 -15.06
N ASP A 21 4.45 -0.72 -14.89
CA ASP A 21 5.63 -1.59 -14.90
C ASP A 21 6.65 -1.40 -13.76
N ALA A 22 6.42 -0.51 -12.79
CA ALA A 22 7.29 -0.38 -11.61
C ALA A 22 7.26 -1.61 -10.68
N GLY A 23 6.34 -2.55 -10.91
CA GLY A 23 6.22 -3.82 -10.18
C GLY A 23 5.11 -3.84 -9.14
N LYS A 24 4.08 -2.99 -9.29
CA LYS A 24 2.96 -2.88 -8.36
C LYS A 24 2.26 -4.22 -8.13
N THR A 25 1.78 -4.88 -9.18
CA THR A 25 1.11 -6.19 -9.10
C THR A 25 1.99 -7.24 -8.41
N THR A 26 3.28 -7.28 -8.75
CA THR A 26 4.23 -8.19 -8.10
C THR A 26 4.37 -7.89 -6.61
N MET A 27 4.44 -6.61 -6.22
CA MET A 27 4.53 -6.21 -4.81
C MET A 27 3.27 -6.62 -4.05
N THR A 28 2.09 -6.33 -4.60
CA THR A 28 0.80 -6.74 -4.01
C THR A 28 0.74 -8.25 -3.78
N GLU A 29 1.14 -9.06 -4.76
CA GLU A 29 1.18 -10.52 -4.61
C GLU A 29 2.14 -10.98 -3.52
N LYS A 30 3.31 -10.33 -3.39
CA LYS A 30 4.26 -10.68 -2.33
C LYS A 30 3.73 -10.32 -0.95
N LEU A 31 3.06 -9.18 -0.79
CA LEU A 31 2.42 -8.82 0.47
C LEU A 31 1.34 -9.83 0.88
N LEU A 32 0.50 -10.26 -0.07
CA LEU A 32 -0.50 -11.31 0.15
C LEU A 32 0.13 -12.67 0.50
N LEU A 33 1.26 -12.99 -0.08
CA LEU A 33 2.01 -14.21 0.22
C LEU A 33 2.47 -14.23 1.69
N TYR A 34 3.03 -13.12 2.18
CA TYR A 34 3.43 -12.98 3.59
C TYR A 34 2.25 -13.05 4.55
N GLY A 35 1.10 -12.51 4.17
CA GLY A 35 -0.15 -12.63 4.93
C GLY A 35 -0.78 -14.02 4.89
N GLY A 36 -0.20 -14.97 4.15
CA GLY A 36 -0.77 -16.31 3.99
C GLY A 36 -2.08 -16.34 3.19
N ALA A 37 -2.49 -15.20 2.63
CA ALA A 37 -3.73 -15.10 1.83
C ALA A 37 -3.63 -15.84 0.49
N ILE A 38 -2.42 -16.04 -0.01
CA ILE A 38 -2.11 -16.89 -1.17
C ILE A 38 -0.95 -17.82 -0.84
N ARG A 39 -0.96 -19.02 -1.42
CA ARG A 39 0.08 -20.03 -1.18
C ARG A 39 1.30 -19.89 -2.08
N LEU A 40 1.12 -19.29 -3.25
CA LEU A 40 2.17 -19.09 -4.25
C LEU A 40 1.88 -17.83 -5.05
N ALA A 41 2.84 -16.90 -5.09
CA ALA A 41 2.75 -15.75 -5.95
C ALA A 41 2.97 -16.15 -7.42
N GLY A 42 2.18 -15.61 -8.34
CA GLY A 42 2.36 -15.78 -9.77
C GLY A 42 3.55 -14.98 -10.29
N SER A 43 4.14 -15.41 -11.38
CA SER A 43 5.16 -14.62 -12.09
C SER A 43 4.52 -13.82 -13.22
N VAL A 44 4.53 -12.50 -13.11
CA VAL A 44 4.00 -11.59 -14.14
C VAL A 44 4.73 -11.75 -15.49
N LYS A 45 5.94 -12.28 -15.48
CA LYS A 45 6.75 -12.48 -16.70
C LYS A 45 6.43 -13.71 -17.52
N ALA A 46 5.66 -14.65 -17.00
CA ALA A 46 5.36 -15.86 -17.74
C ALA A 46 4.25 -15.62 -18.79
N ARG A 47 4.60 -15.10 -19.93
CA ARG A 47 3.73 -15.00 -21.14
C ARG A 47 3.08 -16.32 -21.56
N LYS A 48 3.38 -17.44 -20.89
CA LYS A 48 2.86 -18.77 -21.18
C LYS A 48 2.39 -19.55 -19.97
N ALA A 49 2.38 -19.00 -18.77
CA ALA A 49 1.91 -19.70 -17.58
C ALA A 49 0.45 -19.37 -17.28
N SER A 50 -0.35 -20.37 -17.05
CA SER A 50 -1.79 -20.32 -16.77
C SER A 50 -2.17 -19.67 -15.42
N LYS A 51 -1.25 -19.01 -14.72
CA LYS A 51 -1.49 -18.30 -13.45
C LYS A 51 -1.27 -16.82 -13.63
N HIS A 52 -2.36 -16.07 -13.66
CA HIS A 52 -2.35 -14.61 -13.60
C HIS A 52 -2.16 -14.13 -12.16
N ALA A 53 -1.70 -12.88 -12.01
CA ALA A 53 -1.59 -12.23 -10.71
C ALA A 53 -2.97 -12.20 -10.00
N VAL A 54 -2.96 -12.38 -8.68
CA VAL A 54 -4.19 -12.43 -7.88
C VAL A 54 -4.94 -11.09 -7.92
N SER A 55 -4.21 -9.98 -8.04
CA SER A 55 -4.78 -8.63 -8.16
C SER A 55 -5.40 -8.36 -9.54
N ASP A 56 -5.00 -9.10 -10.60
CA ASP A 56 -5.43 -8.91 -11.98
C ASP A 56 -6.48 -9.96 -12.37
N TRP A 57 -7.61 -9.98 -11.65
CA TRP A 57 -8.64 -11.00 -11.78
C TRP A 57 -9.69 -10.71 -12.86
N MET A 58 -9.77 -9.48 -13.37
CA MET A 58 -10.67 -9.15 -14.48
C MET A 58 -10.11 -9.65 -15.83
N GLU A 59 -11.01 -10.06 -16.72
CA GLU A 59 -10.65 -10.58 -18.04
C GLU A 59 -9.82 -9.59 -18.86
N ILE A 60 -10.13 -8.30 -18.75
CA ILE A 60 -9.41 -7.21 -19.42
C ILE A 60 -7.99 -7.06 -18.88
N GLU A 61 -7.82 -7.17 -17.57
CA GLU A 61 -6.52 -7.10 -16.90
C GLU A 61 -5.65 -8.29 -17.29
N LYS A 62 -6.23 -9.49 -17.32
CA LYS A 62 -5.54 -10.69 -17.77
C LYS A 62 -5.05 -10.59 -19.22
N GLN A 63 -5.89 -10.06 -20.13
CA GLN A 63 -5.55 -9.90 -21.53
C GLN A 63 -4.44 -8.86 -21.77
N ARG A 64 -4.47 -7.75 -21.03
CA ARG A 64 -3.50 -6.66 -21.15
C ARG A 64 -2.23 -6.87 -20.32
N GLY A 65 -2.28 -7.71 -19.28
CA GLY A 65 -1.18 -7.93 -18.34
C GLY A 65 -0.87 -6.71 -17.47
N ILE A 66 -1.87 -5.84 -17.28
CA ILE A 66 -1.82 -4.63 -16.45
C ILE A 66 -3.10 -4.52 -15.62
N SER A 67 -2.98 -3.99 -14.41
CA SER A 67 -4.15 -3.65 -13.58
C SER A 67 -4.90 -2.48 -14.20
N VAL A 68 -6.15 -2.71 -14.59
CA VAL A 68 -7.04 -1.72 -15.22
C VAL A 68 -7.97 -1.09 -14.19
N THR A 69 -8.36 -1.87 -13.17
CA THR A 69 -9.26 -1.41 -12.11
C THR A 69 -8.60 -1.52 -10.75
N SER A 70 -9.01 -0.64 -9.82
CA SER A 70 -8.54 -0.73 -8.43
C SER A 70 -9.10 -1.99 -7.78
N SER A 71 -8.25 -2.75 -7.12
CA SER A 71 -8.62 -3.89 -6.29
C SER A 71 -8.53 -3.53 -4.82
N VAL A 72 -9.38 -4.14 -4.00
CA VAL A 72 -9.32 -4.04 -2.55
C VAL A 72 -9.02 -5.43 -2.01
N LEU A 73 -7.96 -5.54 -1.23
CA LEU A 73 -7.47 -6.81 -0.70
C LEU A 73 -7.23 -6.68 0.81
N GLN A 74 -7.61 -7.69 1.56
CA GLN A 74 -7.40 -7.71 3.01
C GLN A 74 -6.70 -9.00 3.43
N PHE A 75 -5.82 -8.90 4.41
CA PHE A 75 -5.17 -10.03 5.07
C PHE A 75 -4.69 -9.65 6.48
N GLU A 76 -4.37 -10.65 7.30
CA GLU A 76 -3.76 -10.44 8.60
C GLU A 76 -2.26 -10.75 8.55
N TYR A 77 -1.47 -9.94 9.26
CA TYR A 77 -0.03 -10.12 9.41
C TYR A 77 0.46 -9.53 10.72
N ASN A 78 1.15 -10.34 11.55
CA ASN A 78 1.70 -9.92 12.84
C ASN A 78 0.69 -9.14 13.71
N ASP A 79 -0.52 -9.68 13.90
CA ASP A 79 -1.64 -9.10 14.64
C ASP A 79 -2.24 -7.80 14.03
N PHE A 80 -1.73 -7.36 12.87
CA PHE A 80 -2.32 -6.26 12.12
C PHE A 80 -3.30 -6.77 11.07
N CYS A 81 -4.39 -6.03 10.89
CA CYS A 81 -5.32 -6.19 9.79
C CYS A 81 -4.95 -5.21 8.68
N ILE A 82 -4.55 -5.72 7.53
CA ILE A 82 -3.98 -4.94 6.43
C ILE A 82 -4.99 -4.87 5.30
N ASN A 83 -5.34 -3.65 4.90
CA ASN A 83 -6.18 -3.35 3.76
C ASN A 83 -5.33 -2.71 2.65
N ILE A 84 -5.17 -3.39 1.54
CA ILE A 84 -4.48 -2.88 0.36
C ILE A 84 -5.50 -2.37 -0.64
N LEU A 85 -5.30 -1.13 -1.08
CA LEU A 85 -5.99 -0.51 -2.19
C LEU A 85 -5.03 -0.51 -3.39
N ASP A 86 -5.17 -1.49 -4.27
CA ASP A 86 -4.37 -1.56 -5.48
C ASP A 86 -4.93 -0.61 -6.53
N THR A 87 -4.17 0.41 -6.91
CA THR A 87 -4.61 1.44 -7.86
C THR A 87 -4.20 1.08 -9.28
N PRO A 88 -5.00 1.42 -10.32
CA PRO A 88 -4.56 1.22 -11.70
C PRO A 88 -3.32 2.05 -11.99
N GLY A 89 -2.31 1.43 -12.62
CA GLY A 89 -1.08 2.11 -13.02
C GLY A 89 -1.22 2.92 -14.32
N HIS A 90 -2.25 2.68 -15.12
CA HIS A 90 -2.42 3.28 -16.44
C HIS A 90 -2.96 4.71 -16.38
N GLN A 91 -2.52 5.58 -17.31
CA GLN A 91 -2.90 7.01 -17.31
C GLN A 91 -4.40 7.23 -17.54
N ASP A 92 -5.07 6.33 -18.25
CA ASP A 92 -6.48 6.45 -18.62
C ASP A 92 -7.45 6.25 -17.43
N PHE A 93 -6.95 5.78 -16.27
CA PHE A 93 -7.76 5.49 -15.09
C PHE A 93 -7.46 6.42 -13.88
N SER A 94 -7.00 7.62 -14.16
CA SER A 94 -6.58 8.57 -13.12
C SER A 94 -7.68 8.94 -12.12
N GLU A 95 -8.94 9.03 -12.55
CA GLU A 95 -10.07 9.37 -11.68
C GLU A 95 -10.39 8.24 -10.67
N ASP A 96 -10.39 6.98 -11.11
CA ASP A 96 -10.62 5.84 -10.22
C ASP A 96 -9.48 5.69 -9.20
N THR A 97 -8.24 5.93 -9.63
CA THR A 97 -7.08 5.97 -8.74
C THR A 97 -7.21 7.06 -7.67
N TYR A 98 -7.65 8.24 -8.07
CA TYR A 98 -7.86 9.33 -7.12
C TYR A 98 -8.93 8.99 -6.09
N ARG A 99 -10.08 8.47 -6.51
CA ARG A 99 -11.16 8.03 -5.61
C ARG A 99 -10.69 6.97 -4.64
N THR A 100 -9.87 6.04 -5.12
CA THR A 100 -9.26 5.00 -4.28
C THR A 100 -8.32 5.59 -3.22
N LEU A 101 -7.52 6.59 -3.58
CA LEU A 101 -6.67 7.30 -2.63
C LEU A 101 -7.45 8.03 -1.53
N MET A 102 -8.70 8.43 -1.80
CA MET A 102 -9.58 9.02 -0.78
C MET A 102 -9.90 8.04 0.37
N ALA A 103 -9.86 6.75 0.11
CA ALA A 103 -10.14 5.71 1.10
C ALA A 103 -8.88 5.24 1.86
N ALA A 104 -7.69 5.72 1.51
CA ALA A 104 -6.42 5.33 2.12
C ALA A 104 -6.00 6.26 3.27
N ASP A 105 -5.33 5.68 4.28
CA ASP A 105 -4.71 6.41 5.39
C ASP A 105 -3.21 6.67 5.16
N SER A 106 -2.61 5.93 4.24
CA SER A 106 -1.22 6.11 3.78
C SER A 106 -1.04 5.60 2.36
N ALA A 107 0.12 5.84 1.77
CA ALA A 107 0.48 5.34 0.45
C ALA A 107 1.85 4.66 0.46
N VAL A 108 1.97 3.61 -0.34
CA VAL A 108 3.24 2.98 -0.71
C VAL A 108 3.56 3.36 -2.14
N MET A 109 4.63 4.12 -2.32
CA MET A 109 5.10 4.57 -3.62
C MET A 109 6.18 3.63 -4.13
N LEU A 110 5.94 2.97 -5.27
CA LEU A 110 6.92 2.12 -5.93
C LEU A 110 7.65 2.91 -7.02
N ILE A 111 8.97 2.85 -6.98
CA ILE A 111 9.88 3.44 -7.98
C ILE A 111 10.70 2.32 -8.59
N ASP A 112 10.83 2.31 -9.93
CA ASP A 112 11.74 1.43 -10.64
C ASP A 112 13.18 1.95 -10.47
N GLY A 113 14.08 1.15 -9.88
CA GLY A 113 15.45 1.53 -9.61
C GLY A 113 16.28 1.91 -10.86
N ALA A 114 15.89 1.42 -12.04
CA ALA A 114 16.53 1.78 -13.30
C ALA A 114 15.98 3.09 -13.90
N LYS A 115 14.69 3.37 -13.69
CA LYS A 115 14.00 4.50 -14.33
C LYS A 115 13.93 5.75 -13.45
N GLY A 116 13.86 5.56 -12.12
CA GLY A 116 13.67 6.66 -11.15
C GLY A 116 12.22 7.14 -11.08
N VAL A 117 12.04 8.43 -10.82
CA VAL A 117 10.72 9.06 -10.64
C VAL A 117 10.08 9.35 -11.99
N GLU A 118 9.01 8.64 -12.32
CA GLU A 118 8.30 8.75 -13.59
C GLU A 118 7.03 9.61 -13.47
N ALA A 119 6.55 10.16 -14.58
CA ALA A 119 5.48 11.16 -14.63
C ALA A 119 4.18 10.75 -13.91
N GLN A 120 3.76 9.49 -14.01
CA GLN A 120 2.55 9.02 -13.32
C GLN A 120 2.75 8.99 -11.80
N THR A 121 3.94 8.62 -11.34
CA THR A 121 4.30 8.64 -9.92
C THR A 121 4.20 10.06 -9.37
N VAL A 122 4.69 11.06 -10.09
CA VAL A 122 4.60 12.49 -9.71
C VAL A 122 3.14 12.92 -9.53
N LYS A 123 2.26 12.57 -10.48
CA LYS A 123 0.85 12.92 -10.39
C LYS A 123 0.18 12.32 -9.14
N LEU A 124 0.40 11.02 -8.91
CA LEU A 124 -0.18 10.31 -7.77
C LEU A 124 0.39 10.79 -6.43
N PHE A 125 1.69 11.09 -6.40
CA PHE A 125 2.33 11.70 -5.24
C PHE A 125 1.67 13.03 -4.86
N HIS A 126 1.41 13.91 -5.83
CA HIS A 126 0.76 15.19 -5.57
C HIS A 126 -0.65 15.02 -4.99
N VAL A 127 -1.39 14.01 -5.43
CA VAL A 127 -2.69 13.68 -4.82
C VAL A 127 -2.54 13.28 -3.36
N CYS A 128 -1.57 12.41 -3.04
CA CYS A 128 -1.29 12.02 -1.65
C CYS A 128 -0.87 13.22 -0.80
N LYS A 129 -0.02 14.11 -1.35
CA LYS A 129 0.43 15.34 -0.69
C LYS A 129 -0.72 16.30 -0.39
N MET A 130 -1.64 16.52 -1.34
CA MET A 130 -2.85 17.33 -1.13
C MET A 130 -3.74 16.75 -0.03
N ARG A 131 -3.76 15.44 0.10
CA ARG A 131 -4.50 14.74 1.15
C ARG A 131 -3.80 14.72 2.50
N GLY A 132 -2.53 15.10 2.55
CA GLY A 132 -1.72 15.05 3.76
C GLY A 132 -1.46 13.65 4.31
N ILE A 133 -1.60 12.60 3.48
CA ILE A 133 -1.35 11.23 3.91
C ILE A 133 0.14 10.89 3.84
N PRO A 134 0.66 10.07 4.77
CA PRO A 134 2.04 9.60 4.77
C PRO A 134 2.37 8.78 3.53
N ILE A 135 3.60 8.90 3.05
CA ILE A 135 4.11 8.19 1.89
C ILE A 135 5.35 7.40 2.28
N PHE A 136 5.35 6.11 1.98
CA PHE A 136 6.48 5.19 2.15
C PHE A 136 6.97 4.80 0.77
N THR A 137 8.27 4.93 0.52
CA THR A 137 8.85 4.69 -0.80
C THR A 137 9.56 3.34 -0.82
N PHE A 138 9.29 2.53 -1.84
CA PHE A 138 10.02 1.30 -2.12
C PHE A 138 10.65 1.39 -3.50
N ILE A 139 11.98 1.44 -3.55
CA ILE A 139 12.77 1.42 -4.78
C ILE A 139 12.97 -0.05 -5.17
N ASN A 140 12.26 -0.45 -6.21
CA ASN A 140 12.12 -1.82 -6.66
C ASN A 140 13.12 -2.18 -7.77
N LYS A 141 13.31 -3.47 -7.97
CA LYS A 141 14.13 -4.06 -9.05
C LYS A 141 15.64 -3.85 -8.88
N MET A 142 16.10 -3.78 -7.63
CA MET A 142 17.52 -3.67 -7.31
C MET A 142 18.34 -4.91 -7.71
N ASP A 143 17.68 -6.03 -8.03
CA ASP A 143 18.25 -7.25 -8.60
C ASP A 143 18.70 -7.12 -10.08
N ARG A 144 18.51 -5.95 -10.66
CA ARG A 144 18.86 -5.63 -12.05
C ARG A 144 19.72 -4.38 -12.13
N ALA A 145 20.11 -4.00 -13.34
CA ALA A 145 20.74 -2.71 -13.60
C ALA A 145 19.88 -1.58 -13.03
N ALA A 146 20.35 -0.98 -11.94
CA ALA A 146 19.71 0.13 -11.26
C ALA A 146 20.65 1.34 -11.27
N ARG A 147 20.08 2.52 -11.14
CA ARG A 147 20.82 3.77 -10.99
C ARG A 147 21.48 3.83 -9.61
N ASN A 148 22.44 4.75 -9.46
CA ASN A 148 23.08 4.99 -8.18
C ASN A 148 22.02 5.33 -7.11
N PRO A 149 22.03 4.69 -5.94
CA PRO A 149 21.08 4.95 -4.86
C PRO A 149 21.03 6.42 -4.41
N PHE A 150 22.17 7.12 -4.34
CA PHE A 150 22.20 8.54 -4.00
C PHE A 150 21.47 9.40 -5.04
N ASP A 151 21.68 9.11 -6.34
CA ASP A 151 20.99 9.83 -7.41
C ASP A 151 19.46 9.63 -7.33
N LEU A 152 19.02 8.41 -6.96
CA LEU A 152 17.61 8.11 -6.78
C LEU A 152 17.01 8.87 -5.59
N LEU A 153 17.71 8.96 -4.46
CA LEU A 153 17.28 9.76 -3.31
C LEU A 153 17.21 11.25 -3.67
N GLN A 154 18.24 11.78 -4.32
CA GLN A 154 18.27 13.17 -4.76
C GLN A 154 17.10 13.48 -5.72
N GLU A 155 16.82 12.62 -6.68
CA GLU A 155 15.70 12.79 -7.61
C GLU A 155 14.34 12.79 -6.89
N ILE A 156 14.14 11.91 -5.90
CA ILE A 156 12.94 11.91 -5.06
C ILE A 156 12.76 13.27 -4.38
N GLU A 157 13.81 13.81 -3.80
CA GLU A 157 13.77 15.08 -3.09
C GLU A 157 13.55 16.27 -4.03
N GLU A 158 14.26 16.33 -5.15
CA GLU A 158 14.17 17.43 -6.12
C GLU A 158 12.85 17.43 -6.88
N VAL A 159 12.40 16.26 -7.37
CA VAL A 159 11.21 16.16 -8.21
C VAL A 159 9.92 16.20 -7.39
N LEU A 160 9.90 15.53 -6.23
CA LEU A 160 8.69 15.43 -5.40
C LEU A 160 8.64 16.49 -4.29
N GLY A 161 9.75 17.06 -3.91
CA GLY A 161 9.83 18.04 -2.83
C GLY A 161 9.46 17.44 -1.47
N ILE A 162 9.97 16.24 -1.19
CA ILE A 162 9.82 15.53 0.08
C ILE A 162 11.17 15.03 0.55
N THR A 163 11.50 15.20 1.83
CA THR A 163 12.73 14.67 2.40
C THR A 163 12.72 13.15 2.38
N SER A 164 13.81 12.51 2.01
CA SER A 164 13.97 11.06 1.98
C SER A 164 14.83 10.56 3.15
N TYR A 165 14.45 9.43 3.75
CA TYR A 165 15.26 8.74 4.74
C TYR A 165 15.45 7.27 4.36
N PRO A 166 16.65 6.85 3.93
CA PRO A 166 16.90 5.45 3.59
C PRO A 166 16.90 4.58 4.85
N MET A 167 15.94 3.65 4.93
CA MET A 167 15.79 2.68 6.01
C MET A 167 16.79 1.53 5.90
N ASN A 168 17.12 1.19 4.66
CA ASN A 168 18.15 0.22 4.31
C ASN A 168 19.00 0.78 3.16
N TRP A 169 20.14 0.13 2.89
CA TRP A 169 21.05 0.54 1.85
C TRP A 169 21.46 -0.65 0.99
N PRO A 170 21.39 -0.58 -0.36
CA PRO A 170 21.76 -1.68 -1.22
C PRO A 170 23.27 -1.90 -1.26
N ILE A 171 23.70 -3.15 -1.25
CA ILE A 171 25.07 -3.59 -1.36
C ILE A 171 25.31 -4.13 -2.76
N GLY A 172 26.05 -3.39 -3.56
CA GLY A 172 26.17 -3.67 -4.97
C GLY A 172 24.95 -3.25 -5.77
N THR A 173 25.15 -3.09 -7.08
CA THR A 173 24.11 -2.74 -8.07
C THR A 173 24.46 -3.41 -9.39
N ASP A 174 23.56 -3.34 -10.37
CA ASP A 174 23.85 -3.71 -11.75
C ASP A 174 24.31 -5.16 -11.96
N GLY A 175 23.55 -6.10 -11.41
CA GLY A 175 23.83 -7.53 -11.51
C GLY A 175 24.75 -8.07 -10.39
N ASP A 176 25.46 -7.20 -9.69
CA ASP A 176 26.29 -7.51 -8.55
C ASP A 176 25.60 -7.26 -7.19
N PHE A 177 24.28 -7.21 -7.18
CA PHE A 177 23.50 -7.02 -5.97
C PHE A 177 23.72 -8.16 -4.97
N LYS A 178 24.31 -7.84 -3.83
CA LYS A 178 24.67 -8.80 -2.76
C LYS A 178 23.62 -8.86 -1.66
N GLY A 179 22.86 -7.78 -1.48
CA GLY A 179 21.90 -7.66 -0.40
C GLY A 179 21.65 -6.22 0.01
N ILE A 180 21.16 -6.05 1.21
CA ILE A 180 20.97 -4.73 1.82
C ILE A 180 21.60 -4.67 3.21
N TYR A 181 22.01 -3.49 3.62
CA TYR A 181 22.30 -3.15 5.00
C TYR A 181 21.07 -2.48 5.62
N ASN A 182 20.51 -3.10 6.67
CA ASN A 182 19.41 -2.54 7.43
C ASN A 182 19.97 -1.55 8.46
N ARG A 183 19.77 -0.25 8.23
CA ARG A 183 20.35 0.82 9.07
C ARG A 183 19.78 0.82 10.48
N ARG A 184 18.49 0.47 10.63
CA ARG A 184 17.83 0.44 11.94
C ARG A 184 18.26 -0.75 12.79
N LYS A 185 18.27 -1.94 12.19
CA LYS A 185 18.65 -3.19 12.89
C LYS A 185 20.16 -3.39 12.96
N LYS A 186 20.93 -2.62 12.21
CA LYS A 186 22.39 -2.78 12.05
C LYS A 186 22.74 -4.22 11.68
N CYS A 187 22.24 -4.67 10.54
CA CYS A 187 22.50 -6.01 10.03
C CYS A 187 22.56 -6.01 8.50
N VAL A 188 23.33 -6.94 7.96
CA VAL A 188 23.35 -7.24 6.54
C VAL A 188 22.33 -8.36 6.27
N GLU A 189 21.44 -8.14 5.32
CA GLU A 189 20.52 -9.12 4.77
C GLU A 189 21.05 -9.53 3.39
N LEU A 190 21.53 -10.77 3.26
CA LEU A 190 22.14 -11.24 2.03
C LEU A 190 21.10 -11.68 1.00
N PHE A 191 21.38 -11.33 -0.24
CA PHE A 191 20.63 -11.82 -1.38
C PHE A 191 21.19 -13.17 -1.84
N GLU A 192 20.48 -14.25 -1.53
CA GLU A 192 20.77 -15.58 -2.07
C GLU A 192 19.97 -15.79 -3.34
N GLY A 193 20.64 -15.76 -4.49
CA GLY A 193 20.04 -16.05 -5.78
C GLY A 193 19.53 -17.50 -5.82
N GLY A 194 18.26 -17.70 -5.58
CA GLY A 194 17.60 -19.01 -5.54
C GLY A 194 16.12 -18.92 -5.89
N ASN A 195 15.46 -20.05 -6.00
CA ASN A 195 14.08 -20.20 -6.47
C ASN A 195 13.11 -19.14 -5.96
N HIS A 196 12.50 -18.43 -6.89
CA HIS A 196 11.52 -17.36 -6.71
C HIS A 196 10.51 -17.64 -5.57
N GLY A 197 10.73 -17.06 -4.39
CA GLY A 197 9.70 -16.92 -3.36
C GLY A 197 9.87 -17.70 -2.06
N GLN A 198 10.94 -18.47 -1.82
CA GLN A 198 11.11 -19.26 -0.58
C GLN A 198 12.49 -19.19 0.08
N SER A 199 13.43 -18.35 -0.39
CA SER A 199 14.73 -18.26 0.26
C SER A 199 14.63 -17.48 1.57
N GLN A 200 14.97 -18.11 2.68
CA GLN A 200 15.29 -17.40 3.90
C GLN A 200 16.48 -16.48 3.61
N VAL A 201 16.30 -15.19 3.91
CA VAL A 201 17.37 -14.22 3.80
C VAL A 201 18.35 -14.48 4.95
N SER A 202 19.61 -14.79 4.63
CA SER A 202 20.64 -14.89 5.64
C SER A 202 20.92 -13.52 6.22
N THR A 203 20.70 -13.36 7.52
CA THR A 203 20.88 -12.09 8.23
C THR A 203 22.08 -12.17 9.16
N VAL A 204 23.02 -11.25 9.00
CA VAL A 204 24.21 -11.15 9.88
C VAL A 204 24.18 -9.78 10.55
N ALA A 205 24.10 -9.78 11.89
CA ALA A 205 24.10 -8.56 12.68
C ALA A 205 25.54 -8.03 12.88
N GLY A 206 25.68 -6.73 12.86
CA GLY A 206 26.95 -6.03 13.10
C GLY A 206 26.92 -4.58 12.65
N SER A 207 27.90 -3.81 13.12
CA SER A 207 28.15 -2.47 12.59
C SER A 207 28.71 -2.56 11.17
N VAL A 208 28.56 -1.50 10.37
CA VAL A 208 29.14 -1.42 9.02
C VAL A 208 30.67 -1.59 9.02
N GLU A 209 31.30 -1.31 10.13
CA GLU A 209 32.75 -1.43 10.33
C GLU A 209 33.16 -2.84 10.79
N ASP A 210 32.22 -3.76 11.02
CA ASP A 210 32.51 -5.10 11.52
C ASP A 210 33.33 -5.89 10.49
N PRO A 211 34.56 -6.37 10.85
CA PRO A 211 35.40 -7.17 9.96
C PRO A 211 34.73 -8.44 9.45
N ALA A 212 33.71 -8.95 10.16
CA ALA A 212 32.93 -10.10 9.70
C ALA A 212 32.22 -9.83 8.35
N PHE A 213 31.85 -8.57 8.09
CA PHE A 213 31.25 -8.17 6.82
C PHE A 213 32.26 -8.19 5.67
N ALA A 214 33.55 -7.91 5.92
CA ALA A 214 34.56 -8.04 4.89
C ALA A 214 34.73 -9.50 4.42
N GLY A 215 34.67 -10.46 5.35
CA GLY A 215 34.69 -11.88 5.01
C GLY A 215 33.43 -12.35 4.24
N LEU A 216 32.29 -11.70 4.49
CA LEU A 216 30.99 -12.06 3.93
C LEU A 216 30.76 -11.43 2.53
N LEU A 217 31.12 -10.16 2.39
CA LEU A 217 30.85 -9.35 1.19
C LEU A 217 32.06 -9.24 0.26
N GLY A 218 33.27 -9.49 0.79
CA GLY A 218 34.53 -9.09 0.19
C GLY A 218 34.91 -7.66 0.54
N SER A 219 36.21 -7.37 0.60
CA SER A 219 36.75 -6.07 1.07
C SER A 219 36.19 -4.89 0.27
N TYR A 220 36.10 -5.01 -1.05
CA TYR A 220 35.57 -3.95 -1.92
C TYR A 220 34.14 -3.50 -1.54
N TYR A 221 33.23 -4.45 -1.38
CA TYR A 221 31.83 -4.11 -1.04
C TYR A 221 31.68 -3.66 0.41
N HIS A 222 32.49 -4.21 1.31
CA HIS A 222 32.51 -3.79 2.70
C HIS A 222 32.99 -2.35 2.86
N ASP A 223 34.13 -2.00 2.25
CA ASP A 223 34.71 -0.66 2.36
C ASP A 223 33.79 0.38 1.73
N ARG A 224 33.19 0.04 0.57
CA ARG A 224 32.20 0.90 -0.09
C ARG A 224 30.94 1.09 0.75
N LEU A 225 30.41 0.01 1.35
CA LEU A 225 29.24 0.10 2.23
C LEU A 225 29.53 1.02 3.44
N ALA A 226 30.68 0.84 4.08
CA ALA A 226 31.07 1.67 5.23
C ALA A 226 31.19 3.14 4.85
N GLU A 227 31.80 3.45 3.70
CA GLU A 227 31.92 4.82 3.17
C GLU A 227 30.55 5.43 2.88
N GLU A 228 29.66 4.70 2.16
CA GLU A 228 28.31 5.16 1.79
C GLU A 228 27.42 5.38 3.02
N ILE A 229 27.46 4.49 4.01
CA ILE A 229 26.69 4.66 5.27
C ILE A 229 27.23 5.84 6.08
N ASN A 230 28.54 6.03 6.16
CA ASN A 230 29.12 7.20 6.82
C ASN A 230 28.68 8.50 6.15
N LEU A 231 28.62 8.56 4.82
CA LEU A 231 28.09 9.72 4.09
C LEU A 231 26.63 10.00 4.44
N LEU A 232 25.79 8.97 4.51
CA LEU A 232 24.38 9.12 4.90
C LEU A 232 24.22 9.61 6.34
N ASP A 233 25.05 9.11 7.26
CA ASP A 233 25.01 9.52 8.67
C ASP A 233 25.55 10.96 8.85
N MET A 234 26.54 11.36 8.06
CA MET A 234 27.04 12.74 8.02
C MET A 234 26.02 13.73 7.39
N ALA A 235 25.16 13.30 6.48
CA ALA A 235 24.10 14.13 5.91
C ALA A 235 23.07 14.58 6.94
N GLY A 236 23.02 13.91 8.10
CA GLY A 236 22.37 14.41 9.32
C GLY A 236 20.84 14.32 9.34
N GLU A 237 20.19 13.71 8.34
CA GLU A 237 18.74 13.47 8.42
C GLU A 237 18.46 12.34 9.43
N GLU A 238 17.56 12.63 10.35
CA GLU A 238 17.07 11.66 11.33
C GLU A 238 15.67 11.17 10.95
N LEU A 239 15.38 9.92 11.30
CA LEU A 239 14.04 9.36 11.14
C LEU A 239 13.08 10.00 12.14
N ASP A 240 12.32 10.94 11.69
CA ASP A 240 11.30 11.63 12.48
C ASP A 240 9.90 11.12 12.13
N GLN A 241 9.31 10.35 13.05
CA GLN A 241 7.99 9.75 12.89
C GLN A 241 6.89 10.81 12.69
N GLU A 242 6.99 11.96 13.32
CA GLU A 242 5.99 13.02 13.15
C GLU A 242 6.07 13.64 11.75
N ARG A 243 7.28 13.84 11.22
CA ARG A 243 7.49 14.29 9.83
C ARG A 243 6.97 13.25 8.83
N VAL A 244 7.14 11.95 9.12
CA VAL A 244 6.57 10.88 8.28
C VAL A 244 5.05 10.96 8.26
N LEU A 245 4.41 11.00 9.43
CA LEU A 245 2.96 11.05 9.55
C LEU A 245 2.35 12.31 8.90
N ARG A 246 3.08 13.41 8.87
CA ARG A 246 2.68 14.66 8.20
C ARG A 246 3.01 14.69 6.70
N GLY A 247 3.54 13.62 6.11
CA GLY A 247 3.93 13.58 4.70
C GLY A 247 5.08 14.53 4.34
N LYS A 248 5.95 14.86 5.30
CA LYS A 248 7.13 15.73 5.13
C LYS A 248 8.41 14.95 4.90
N LEU A 249 8.44 13.69 5.30
CA LEU A 249 9.55 12.77 5.17
C LEU A 249 9.02 11.43 4.68
N THR A 250 9.68 10.83 3.68
CA THR A 250 9.38 9.48 3.22
C THR A 250 10.49 8.51 3.64
N PRO A 251 10.14 7.46 4.42
CA PRO A 251 11.05 6.33 4.61
C PRO A 251 11.26 5.60 3.28
N VAL A 252 12.51 5.38 2.89
CA VAL A 252 12.89 4.76 1.61
C VAL A 252 13.47 3.38 1.85
N PHE A 253 12.95 2.39 1.14
CA PHE A 253 13.42 1.01 1.16
C PHE A 253 13.90 0.59 -0.23
N PHE A 254 15.01 -0.10 -0.29
CA PHE A 254 15.53 -0.69 -1.51
C PHE A 254 15.32 -2.20 -1.48
N GLY A 255 14.91 -2.78 -2.61
CA GLY A 255 14.69 -4.22 -2.70
C GLY A 255 14.26 -4.70 -4.08
N SER A 256 13.76 -5.93 -4.14
CA SER A 256 13.21 -6.53 -5.35
C SER A 256 11.95 -7.35 -5.02
N ALA A 257 10.81 -6.89 -5.48
CA ALA A 257 9.57 -7.63 -5.31
C ALA A 257 9.59 -8.96 -6.09
N MET A 258 10.23 -9.01 -7.27
CA MET A 258 10.31 -10.23 -8.08
C MET A 258 11.01 -11.35 -7.34
N THR A 259 12.16 -11.07 -6.74
CA THR A 259 12.96 -12.05 -6.00
C THR A 259 12.55 -12.17 -4.53
N ASN A 260 11.52 -11.43 -4.12
CA ASN A 260 11.02 -11.37 -2.75
C ASN A 260 12.04 -10.83 -1.74
N PHE A 261 12.99 -10.00 -2.19
CA PHE A 261 14.06 -9.48 -1.37
C PHE A 261 13.72 -8.09 -0.80
N GLY A 262 13.92 -7.90 0.50
CA GLY A 262 13.60 -6.65 1.20
C GLY A 262 12.10 -6.38 1.42
N VAL A 263 11.20 -7.22 0.90
CA VAL A 263 9.75 -7.02 1.00
C VAL A 263 9.25 -7.28 2.42
N GLU A 264 9.73 -8.34 3.06
CA GLU A 264 9.34 -8.66 4.45
C GLU A 264 9.84 -7.59 5.42
N THR A 265 11.10 -7.17 5.26
CA THR A 265 11.67 -6.08 6.05
C THR A 265 10.88 -4.79 5.88
N PHE A 266 10.52 -4.44 4.63
CA PHE A 266 9.65 -3.32 4.35
C PHE A 266 8.30 -3.47 5.07
N LEU A 267 7.61 -4.60 4.93
CA LEU A 267 6.30 -4.81 5.53
C LEU A 267 6.34 -4.68 7.06
N ASN A 268 7.33 -5.28 7.71
CA ASN A 268 7.50 -5.22 9.16
C ASN A 268 7.73 -3.78 9.67
N GLU A 269 8.53 -2.99 8.98
CA GLU A 269 8.74 -1.60 9.37
C GLU A 269 7.53 -0.72 9.00
N PHE A 270 6.93 -0.95 7.84
CA PHE A 270 5.75 -0.22 7.39
C PHE A 270 4.58 -0.33 8.37
N ILE A 271 4.20 -1.54 8.80
CA ILE A 271 3.06 -1.73 9.71
C ILE A 271 3.24 -1.04 11.07
N ARG A 272 4.49 -0.84 11.50
CA ARG A 272 4.82 -0.13 12.74
C ARG A 272 4.76 1.38 12.60
N MET A 273 5.15 1.90 11.43
CA MET A 273 5.29 3.33 11.15
C MET A 273 4.02 3.94 10.52
N ALA A 274 3.29 3.15 9.75
CA ALA A 274 2.06 3.59 9.11
C ALA A 274 0.97 3.89 10.15
N PRO A 275 0.14 4.92 9.92
CA PRO A 275 -0.92 5.27 10.86
C PRO A 275 -2.02 4.21 10.90
N CYS A 276 -2.68 4.09 12.04
CA CYS A 276 -4.02 3.51 12.12
C CYS A 276 -5.02 4.42 11.38
N PRO A 277 -6.29 4.00 11.22
CA PRO A 277 -7.31 4.84 10.60
C PRO A 277 -7.37 6.23 11.22
N GLN A 278 -7.34 7.25 10.37
CA GLN A 278 -7.26 8.63 10.78
C GLN A 278 -8.65 9.30 10.80
N PRO A 279 -8.85 10.32 11.64
CA PRO A 279 -10.07 11.12 11.64
C PRO A 279 -10.38 11.66 10.24
N GLN A 280 -11.66 11.68 9.88
CA GLN A 280 -12.14 12.20 8.60
C GLN A 280 -12.99 13.46 8.81
N MET A 281 -12.89 14.39 7.86
CA MET A 281 -13.70 15.60 7.90
C MET A 281 -15.06 15.37 7.23
N ALA A 282 -16.10 15.88 7.87
CA ALA A 282 -17.45 15.91 7.31
C ALA A 282 -18.02 17.33 7.52
N GLY A 283 -17.70 18.25 6.59
CA GLY A 283 -17.90 19.67 6.76
C GLY A 283 -17.01 20.22 7.88
N GLU A 284 -17.63 20.77 8.93
CA GLU A 284 -16.92 21.28 10.12
C GLU A 284 -16.70 20.19 11.20
N ASP A 285 -17.33 19.01 11.05
CA ASP A 285 -17.25 17.92 12.01
C ASP A 285 -16.00 17.06 11.78
N ILE A 286 -15.35 16.69 12.88
CA ILE A 286 -14.26 15.69 12.90
C ILE A 286 -14.85 14.35 13.31
N ILE A 287 -14.82 13.38 12.41
CA ILE A 287 -15.29 12.01 12.66
C ILE A 287 -14.12 11.17 13.16
N GLU A 288 -14.10 10.90 14.45
CA GLU A 288 -13.06 10.10 15.09
C GLU A 288 -13.35 8.60 14.95
N PRO A 289 -12.38 7.79 14.49
CA PRO A 289 -12.58 6.37 14.19
C PRO A 289 -13.12 5.54 15.36
N GLU A 290 -12.67 5.83 16.58
CA GLU A 290 -12.97 5.01 17.78
C GLU A 290 -14.18 5.51 18.56
N LYS A 291 -14.48 6.80 18.48
CA LYS A 291 -15.46 7.46 19.36
C LYS A 291 -16.80 7.68 18.70
N THR A 292 -16.82 7.82 17.37
CA THR A 292 -18.04 8.06 16.64
C THR A 292 -18.72 6.73 16.30
N PRO A 293 -20.05 6.59 16.43
CA PRO A 293 -20.79 5.43 15.92
C PRO A 293 -20.52 5.22 14.42
N PHE A 294 -20.87 4.03 13.92
CA PHE A 294 -20.62 3.68 12.52
C PHE A 294 -20.94 4.80 11.55
N THR A 295 -19.93 5.14 10.76
CA THR A 295 -20.05 5.99 9.57
C THR A 295 -19.16 5.43 8.45
N GLY A 296 -19.49 5.77 7.20
CA GLY A 296 -18.68 5.42 6.05
C GLY A 296 -19.10 6.16 4.80
N PHE A 297 -18.29 6.10 3.78
CA PHE A 297 -18.61 6.67 2.48
C PHE A 297 -18.29 5.71 1.34
N VAL A 298 -19.07 5.82 0.26
CA VAL A 298 -18.89 5.06 -0.97
C VAL A 298 -17.86 5.78 -1.85
N PHE A 299 -16.74 5.13 -2.11
CA PHE A 299 -15.67 5.71 -2.95
C PHE A 299 -15.58 5.09 -4.34
N LYS A 300 -16.16 3.91 -4.53
CA LYS A 300 -16.13 3.18 -5.80
C LYS A 300 -17.39 2.36 -5.98
N ILE A 301 -17.85 2.27 -7.23
CA ILE A 301 -18.93 1.35 -7.63
C ILE A 301 -18.42 0.54 -8.81
N GLN A 302 -18.57 -0.78 -8.71
CA GLN A 302 -18.15 -1.70 -9.76
C GLN A 302 -19.33 -2.57 -10.18
N ALA A 303 -19.60 -2.61 -11.48
CA ALA A 303 -20.63 -3.45 -12.07
C ALA A 303 -20.01 -4.66 -12.78
N ASN A 304 -20.80 -5.71 -12.97
CA ASN A 304 -20.47 -6.89 -13.78
C ASN A 304 -19.19 -7.63 -13.32
N MET A 305 -19.00 -7.76 -12.01
CA MET A 305 -17.87 -8.53 -11.46
C MET A 305 -18.01 -10.02 -11.78
N ASN A 306 -19.22 -10.51 -11.98
CA ASN A 306 -19.49 -11.85 -12.51
C ASN A 306 -20.19 -11.70 -13.86
N PRO A 307 -19.59 -12.18 -14.98
CA PRO A 307 -20.21 -12.10 -16.30
C PRO A 307 -21.59 -12.80 -16.40
N ALA A 308 -21.84 -13.79 -15.53
CA ALA A 308 -23.10 -14.53 -15.49
C ALA A 308 -24.22 -13.81 -14.73
N HIS A 309 -23.89 -12.78 -13.96
CA HIS A 309 -24.84 -12.02 -13.15
C HIS A 309 -24.58 -10.52 -13.30
N ARG A 310 -25.64 -9.72 -13.39
CA ARG A 310 -25.53 -8.25 -13.38
C ARG A 310 -25.34 -7.75 -11.95
N ASP A 311 -24.22 -8.14 -11.35
CA ASP A 311 -23.86 -7.73 -10.00
C ASP A 311 -23.28 -6.32 -10.01
N ARG A 312 -23.75 -5.50 -9.08
CA ARG A 312 -23.22 -4.18 -8.81
C ARG A 312 -22.81 -4.10 -7.34
N LEU A 313 -21.59 -3.70 -7.07
CA LEU A 313 -21.05 -3.55 -5.73
C LEU A 313 -20.64 -2.10 -5.48
N ALA A 314 -21.06 -1.57 -4.34
CA ALA A 314 -20.59 -0.30 -3.81
C ALA A 314 -19.50 -0.58 -2.76
N PHE A 315 -18.31 -0.06 -2.98
CA PHE A 315 -17.20 -0.14 -2.03
C PHE A 315 -17.31 0.98 -1.03
N LEU A 316 -17.50 0.60 0.22
CA LEU A 316 -17.64 1.49 1.35
C LEU A 316 -16.36 1.49 2.20
N ARG A 317 -15.76 2.65 2.42
CA ARG A 317 -14.77 2.87 3.46
C ARG A 317 -15.48 3.12 4.79
N ILE A 318 -15.20 2.35 5.81
CA ILE A 318 -15.68 2.59 7.17
C ILE A 318 -14.76 3.64 7.81
N CYS A 319 -15.35 4.76 8.23
CA CYS A 319 -14.63 5.88 8.82
C CYS A 319 -14.62 5.86 10.33
N SER A 320 -15.67 5.34 10.95
CA SER A 320 -15.78 5.25 12.40
C SER A 320 -16.65 4.08 12.86
N GLY A 321 -16.43 3.64 14.10
CA GLY A 321 -17.22 2.65 14.79
C GLY A 321 -17.10 1.24 14.22
N GLU A 322 -18.13 0.46 14.48
CA GLU A 322 -18.27 -0.95 14.10
C GLU A 322 -19.44 -1.11 13.14
N PHE A 323 -19.20 -1.83 12.07
CA PHE A 323 -20.21 -2.33 11.16
C PHE A 323 -20.63 -3.74 11.58
N GLU A 324 -21.94 -4.01 11.61
CA GLU A 324 -22.50 -5.34 11.76
C GLU A 324 -23.40 -5.69 10.59
N LYS A 325 -23.32 -6.93 10.13
CA LYS A 325 -24.14 -7.45 9.03
C LYS A 325 -25.63 -7.29 9.31
N GLY A 326 -26.32 -6.69 8.35
CA GLY A 326 -27.76 -6.48 8.44
C GLY A 326 -28.19 -5.27 9.27
N MET A 327 -27.22 -4.48 9.76
CA MET A 327 -27.55 -3.21 10.43
C MET A 327 -28.29 -2.26 9.50
N GLU A 328 -29.04 -1.33 10.07
CA GLU A 328 -29.65 -0.21 9.36
C GLU A 328 -28.83 1.06 9.56
N ALA A 329 -28.59 1.78 8.48
CA ALA A 329 -27.91 3.08 8.51
C ALA A 329 -28.68 4.12 7.69
N TRP A 330 -28.58 5.37 8.11
CA TRP A 330 -29.06 6.49 7.33
C TRP A 330 -28.20 6.64 6.06
N HIS A 331 -28.88 6.73 4.94
CA HIS A 331 -28.31 7.11 3.66
C HIS A 331 -28.61 8.59 3.45
N THR A 332 -27.60 9.44 3.67
CA THR A 332 -27.80 10.91 3.72
C THR A 332 -28.48 11.46 2.47
N ARG A 333 -28.01 11.11 1.27
CA ARG A 333 -28.58 11.60 0.02
C ARG A 333 -30.02 11.16 -0.21
N LEU A 334 -30.37 9.94 0.21
CA LEU A 334 -31.75 9.43 0.06
C LEU A 334 -32.68 9.86 1.19
N GLY A 335 -32.15 10.44 2.27
CA GLY A 335 -32.94 10.88 3.44
C GLY A 335 -33.69 9.77 4.15
N ARG A 336 -33.24 8.52 4.05
CA ARG A 336 -33.87 7.35 4.66
C ARG A 336 -32.88 6.33 5.17
N LYS A 337 -33.32 5.47 6.08
CA LYS A 337 -32.54 4.29 6.48
C LYS A 337 -32.59 3.21 5.40
N ILE A 338 -31.46 2.55 5.23
CA ILE A 338 -31.31 1.38 4.39
C ILE A 338 -30.68 0.26 5.19
N ARG A 339 -31.07 -0.98 4.89
CA ARG A 339 -30.47 -2.16 5.50
C ARG A 339 -29.20 -2.55 4.73
N LEU A 340 -28.10 -2.69 5.45
CA LEU A 340 -26.80 -3.08 4.89
C LEU A 340 -26.69 -4.61 4.90
N SER A 341 -27.16 -5.23 3.83
CA SER A 341 -27.19 -6.68 3.67
C SER A 341 -26.04 -7.17 2.79
N GLN A 342 -25.63 -8.41 3.01
CA GLN A 342 -24.62 -9.12 2.23
C GLN A 342 -23.29 -8.35 2.10
N PRO A 343 -22.71 -7.88 3.22
CA PRO A 343 -21.39 -7.25 3.18
C PRO A 343 -20.34 -8.27 2.81
N THR A 344 -19.49 -7.93 1.85
CA THR A 344 -18.42 -8.79 1.38
C THR A 344 -17.06 -8.13 1.61
N GLN A 345 -16.09 -8.93 2.01
CA GLN A 345 -14.68 -8.58 1.95
C GLN A 345 -13.99 -9.39 0.86
N PHE A 346 -12.88 -8.86 0.39
CA PHE A 346 -12.09 -9.48 -0.66
C PHE A 346 -10.78 -9.99 -0.07
N MET A 347 -10.72 -11.30 0.12
CA MET A 347 -9.49 -12.01 0.49
C MET A 347 -8.93 -12.64 -0.78
N ALA A 348 -7.93 -12.00 -1.36
CA ALA A 348 -7.35 -12.42 -2.63
C ALA A 348 -8.43 -12.53 -3.74
N GLN A 349 -8.73 -13.73 -4.22
CA GLN A 349 -9.75 -13.96 -5.26
C GLN A 349 -11.14 -14.31 -4.69
N GLU A 350 -11.22 -14.54 -3.39
CA GLU A 350 -12.46 -15.03 -2.76
C GLU A 350 -13.23 -13.86 -2.13
N ARG A 351 -14.53 -13.86 -2.36
CA ARG A 351 -15.47 -12.99 -1.66
C ARG A 351 -15.99 -13.73 -0.44
N THR A 352 -15.77 -13.15 0.71
CA THR A 352 -16.26 -13.70 1.98
C THR A 352 -17.32 -12.77 2.56
N ILE A 353 -18.47 -13.33 2.94
CA ILE A 353 -19.47 -12.58 3.71
C ILE A 353 -18.94 -12.40 5.11
N ILE A 354 -18.93 -11.15 5.59
CA ILE A 354 -18.44 -10.80 6.91
C ILE A 354 -19.56 -10.46 7.86
N GLU A 355 -19.37 -10.76 9.12
CA GLU A 355 -20.32 -10.41 10.18
C GLU A 355 -20.04 -9.02 10.76
N LYS A 356 -18.75 -8.66 10.90
CA LYS A 356 -18.28 -7.39 11.49
C LYS A 356 -17.14 -6.79 10.71
N ALA A 357 -17.09 -5.46 10.72
CA ALA A 357 -15.95 -4.66 10.22
C ALA A 357 -15.83 -3.38 11.04
N TYR A 358 -14.65 -2.74 10.99
CA TYR A 358 -14.33 -1.61 11.83
C TYR A 358 -13.78 -0.44 11.02
N ALA A 359 -13.67 0.72 11.63
CA ALA A 359 -13.03 1.87 11.01
C ALA A 359 -11.67 1.47 10.42
N GLY A 360 -11.43 1.84 9.19
CA GLY A 360 -10.27 1.43 8.39
C GLY A 360 -10.59 0.34 7.37
N ASP A 361 -11.55 -0.53 7.64
CA ASP A 361 -11.95 -1.58 6.70
C ASP A 361 -12.69 -1.03 5.49
N ILE A 362 -12.60 -1.80 4.42
CA ILE A 362 -13.36 -1.57 3.21
C ILE A 362 -14.23 -2.79 2.96
N ILE A 363 -15.51 -2.55 2.79
CA ILE A 363 -16.50 -3.59 2.50
C ILE A 363 -17.20 -3.33 1.18
N GLY A 364 -17.56 -4.39 0.46
CA GLY A 364 -18.43 -4.33 -0.69
C GLY A 364 -19.89 -4.54 -0.25
N LEU A 365 -20.76 -3.62 -0.60
CA LEU A 365 -22.21 -3.75 -0.39
C LEU A 365 -22.88 -4.06 -1.72
N PHE A 366 -23.81 -5.00 -1.71
CA PHE A 366 -24.67 -5.22 -2.89
C PHE A 366 -25.44 -3.92 -3.20
N ASP A 367 -25.34 -3.46 -4.44
CA ASP A 367 -25.99 -2.24 -4.90
C ASP A 367 -27.13 -2.55 -5.86
N PRO A 368 -28.39 -2.40 -5.45
CA PRO A 368 -29.53 -2.52 -6.34
C PRO A 368 -29.72 -1.29 -7.27
N GLY A 369 -28.70 -0.43 -7.38
CA GLY A 369 -28.73 0.79 -8.19
C GLY A 369 -29.05 2.06 -7.39
N ILE A 370 -28.91 2.02 -6.07
CA ILE A 370 -29.23 3.16 -5.20
C ILE A 370 -28.01 3.97 -4.76
N PHE A 371 -26.81 3.38 -4.82
CA PHE A 371 -25.60 4.07 -4.39
C PHE A 371 -24.97 4.92 -5.48
N ASN A 372 -24.45 6.06 -5.07
CA ASN A 372 -23.56 6.90 -5.87
C ASN A 372 -22.20 7.04 -5.17
N ILE A 373 -21.16 7.29 -5.95
CA ILE A 373 -19.85 7.64 -5.40
C ILE A 373 -19.98 8.94 -4.59
N GLY A 374 -19.41 8.93 -3.36
CA GLY A 374 -19.54 10.03 -2.41
C GLY A 374 -20.73 9.94 -1.47
N ASP A 375 -21.58 8.92 -1.60
CA ASP A 375 -22.70 8.71 -0.66
C ASP A 375 -22.16 8.41 0.74
N THR A 376 -22.75 9.06 1.73
CA THR A 376 -22.44 8.88 3.15
C THR A 376 -23.50 8.01 3.82
N LEU A 377 -23.01 7.06 4.62
CA LEU A 377 -23.82 6.23 5.50
C LEU A 377 -23.47 6.54 6.96
N SER A 378 -24.47 6.60 7.82
CA SER A 378 -24.29 6.87 9.27
C SER A 378 -25.32 6.14 10.10
N LEU A 379 -24.92 5.60 11.24
CA LEU A 379 -25.86 4.96 12.18
C LEU A 379 -26.77 5.98 12.85
N SER A 380 -26.24 7.12 13.25
CA SER A 380 -26.91 8.09 14.14
C SER A 380 -27.13 9.48 13.54
N ARG A 381 -26.50 9.81 12.43
CA ARG A 381 -26.48 11.17 11.84
C ARG A 381 -27.07 11.16 10.43
N PRO A 382 -28.38 11.50 10.27
CA PRO A 382 -29.05 11.51 8.96
C PRO A 382 -28.53 12.62 8.03
N ASP A 383 -27.94 13.65 8.58
CA ASP A 383 -27.43 14.86 7.90
C ASP A 383 -25.94 14.81 7.60
N LEU A 384 -25.23 13.81 8.12
CA LEU A 384 -23.79 13.70 7.97
C LEU A 384 -23.39 13.51 6.51
N LYS A 385 -22.42 14.31 6.04
CA LYS A 385 -21.88 14.21 4.70
C LYS A 385 -20.37 14.42 4.73
N PHE A 386 -19.64 13.39 4.33
CA PHE A 386 -18.21 13.53 4.10
C PHE A 386 -17.91 14.51 2.96
N ASP A 387 -16.77 15.17 3.03
CA ASP A 387 -16.36 16.13 2.02
C ASP A 387 -16.37 15.48 0.64
N LYS A 388 -16.83 16.24 -0.35
CA LYS A 388 -16.97 15.73 -1.71
C LYS A 388 -15.63 15.21 -2.21
N ILE A 389 -15.65 14.02 -2.80
CA ILE A 389 -14.53 13.57 -3.63
C ILE A 389 -14.36 14.59 -4.76
N PRO A 390 -13.23 15.33 -4.82
CA PRO A 390 -13.06 16.33 -5.86
C PRO A 390 -13.18 15.69 -7.25
N SER A 391 -13.94 16.33 -8.13
CA SER A 391 -13.93 16.00 -9.55
C SER A 391 -12.81 16.77 -10.21
N PHE A 392 -11.90 16.10 -10.88
CA PHE A 392 -10.96 16.79 -11.76
C PHE A 392 -11.67 17.15 -13.07
N PRO A 393 -11.45 18.35 -13.59
CA PRO A 393 -11.85 18.63 -14.97
C PRO A 393 -11.06 17.70 -15.89
N SER A 394 -11.78 17.05 -16.79
CA SER A 394 -11.26 16.17 -17.85
C SER A 394 -10.31 16.89 -18.79
#